data_2d0cd5e73c15e4ccd0c566def391a1e1
#
_entry.id   2d0cd5e73c15e4ccd0c566def391a1e1
#
_cell.length_a   1.000
_cell.length_b   1.000
_cell.length_c   1.000
_cell.angle_alpha   90.00
_cell.angle_beta   90.00
_cell.angle_gamma   90.00
#
_symmetry.space_group_name_H-M   'P 1'
#
loop_
_entity.id
_entity.type
_entity.pdbx_description
1 polymer ?
#
loop_
_entity_poly.entity_id
_entity_poly.type
_entity_poly.pdbx_seq_one_letter_code
_entity_poly.pdbx_strand_id
1 'polypeptide(L)'
;IEAHNIDILVNNAGEYIYSPIEEMTLSQIEHITKVNFEAPLYLISKAVPYMKSKKWGRIINIGSISGVMGEANASLYSATKSGLFGATKALALELAEFGITVNTINPGWVDTEMGNTSAEDGEFTKDEIVECIPQRRFVSPDEIAGMVKYLISEDAKGVTGQAVNLC
;
A
#
# COMPACT_ATOMS: atom_id res chain seq x y z
N ILE A 1 10.97 -10.97 15.35
CA ILE A 1 9.70 -10.35 15.79
C ILE A 1 8.93 -11.46 16.48
N GLU A 2 8.84 -11.41 17.80
CA GLU A 2 7.90 -12.26 18.54
C GLU A 2 6.48 -11.90 18.07
N ALA A 3 5.65 -12.91 17.84
CA ALA A 3 4.27 -12.72 17.41
C ALA A 3 3.50 -12.09 18.58
N HIS A 4 3.34 -10.77 18.53
CA HIS A 4 2.40 -10.09 19.41
C HIS A 4 0.97 -10.38 18.94
N ASN A 5 0.03 -10.38 19.87
CA ASN A 5 -1.39 -10.54 19.59
C ASN A 5 -1.90 -9.32 18.79
N ILE A 6 -1.84 -9.39 17.47
CA ILE A 6 -2.21 -8.30 16.57
C ILE A 6 -3.58 -8.59 15.98
N ASP A 7 -4.55 -7.74 16.27
CA ASP A 7 -5.91 -7.80 15.71
C ASP A 7 -6.03 -7.01 14.40
N ILE A 8 -5.28 -5.93 14.26
CA ILE A 8 -5.28 -5.03 13.10
C ILE A 8 -3.84 -4.81 12.66
N LEU A 9 -3.55 -5.07 11.39
CA LEU A 9 -2.26 -4.82 10.78
C LEU A 9 -2.40 -3.81 9.64
N VAL A 10 -1.69 -2.69 9.74
CA VAL A 10 -1.57 -1.70 8.67
C VAL A 10 -0.14 -1.68 8.16
N ASN A 11 0.08 -2.21 6.97
CA ASN A 11 1.35 -2.17 6.25
C ASN A 11 1.47 -0.83 5.54
N ASN A 12 1.96 0.18 6.25
CA ASN A 12 2.11 1.54 5.73
C ASN A 12 3.55 1.86 5.32
N ALA A 13 4.54 1.27 5.98
CA ALA A 13 5.94 1.51 5.67
C ALA A 13 6.25 1.20 4.19
N GLY A 14 6.98 2.09 3.55
CA GLY A 14 7.35 1.96 2.15
C GLY A 14 8.33 3.04 1.76
N GLU A 15 9.08 2.77 0.70
CA GLU A 15 10.05 3.68 0.11
C GLU A 15 9.76 3.83 -1.37
N TYR A 16 9.96 5.04 -1.87
CA TYR A 16 9.88 5.38 -3.27
C TYR A 16 11.28 5.41 -3.88
N ILE A 17 11.40 4.99 -5.11
CA ILE A 17 12.61 5.14 -5.92
C ILE A 17 12.24 5.59 -7.33
N TYR A 18 12.87 6.67 -7.77
CA TYR A 18 12.83 7.16 -9.13
C TYR A 18 14.18 6.86 -9.79
N SER A 19 14.20 5.99 -10.78
CA SER A 19 15.41 5.59 -11.50
C SER A 19 15.06 5.02 -12.87
N PRO A 20 15.68 5.48 -13.95
CA PRO A 20 15.64 4.78 -15.23
C PRO A 20 16.04 3.32 -15.06
N ILE A 21 15.40 2.40 -15.79
CA ILE A 21 15.60 0.97 -15.57
C ILE A 21 17.05 0.53 -15.80
N GLU A 22 17.74 1.15 -16.74
CA GLU A 22 19.15 0.88 -17.06
C GLU A 22 20.14 1.35 -15.99
N GLU A 23 19.71 2.25 -15.10
CA GLU A 23 20.54 2.77 -14.00
C GLU A 23 20.26 2.04 -12.68
N MET A 24 19.24 1.19 -12.64
CA MET A 24 18.83 0.51 -11.41
C MET A 24 19.82 -0.58 -11.02
N THR A 25 20.32 -0.51 -9.81
CA THR A 25 21.28 -1.48 -9.26
C THR A 25 20.56 -2.66 -8.60
N LEU A 26 21.21 -3.83 -8.55
CA LEU A 26 20.68 -5.00 -7.83
C LEU A 26 20.41 -4.68 -6.35
N SER A 27 21.27 -3.91 -5.70
CA SER A 27 21.08 -3.50 -4.30
C SER A 27 19.80 -2.69 -4.10
N GLN A 28 19.46 -1.79 -5.01
CA GLN A 28 18.21 -1.04 -4.97
C GLN A 28 17.01 -1.95 -5.17
N ILE A 29 17.10 -2.91 -6.12
CA ILE A 29 16.04 -3.89 -6.36
C ILE A 29 15.78 -4.71 -5.09
N GLU A 30 16.81 -5.26 -4.48
CA GLU A 30 16.72 -6.05 -3.24
C GLU A 30 16.13 -5.23 -2.09
N HIS A 31 16.63 -4.01 -1.88
CA HIS A 31 16.21 -3.16 -0.79
C HIS A 31 14.72 -2.76 -0.91
N ILE A 32 14.32 -2.21 -2.05
CA ILE A 32 12.93 -1.77 -2.28
C ILE A 32 11.95 -2.95 -2.24
N THR A 33 12.32 -4.09 -2.83
CA THR A 33 11.49 -5.30 -2.78
C THR A 33 11.31 -5.76 -1.34
N LYS A 34 12.38 -5.73 -0.55
CA LYS A 34 12.36 -6.14 0.85
C LYS A 34 11.44 -5.23 1.68
N VAL A 35 11.52 -3.91 1.51
CA VAL A 35 10.71 -2.96 2.28
C VAL A 35 9.26 -2.96 1.83
N ASN A 36 9.02 -2.86 0.50
CA ASN A 36 7.68 -2.60 -0.02
C ASN A 36 6.82 -3.85 -0.21
N PHE A 37 7.44 -5.04 -0.27
CA PHE A 37 6.72 -6.27 -0.61
C PHE A 37 6.99 -7.42 0.37
N GLU A 38 8.25 -7.79 0.61
CA GLU A 38 8.57 -8.92 1.48
C GLU A 38 8.19 -8.66 2.94
N ALA A 39 8.50 -7.48 3.48
CA ALA A 39 8.18 -7.12 4.86
C ALA A 39 6.67 -7.15 5.14
N PRO A 40 5.79 -6.55 4.32
CA PRO A 40 4.35 -6.71 4.45
C PRO A 40 3.89 -8.17 4.51
N LEU A 41 4.34 -9.02 3.57
CA LEU A 41 3.97 -10.43 3.56
C LEU A 41 4.47 -11.17 4.80
N TYR A 42 5.69 -10.88 5.23
CA TYR A 42 6.24 -11.47 6.44
C TYR A 42 5.44 -11.07 7.69
N LEU A 43 5.08 -9.79 7.85
CA LEU A 43 4.26 -9.32 8.96
C LEU A 43 2.87 -9.96 8.97
N ILE A 44 2.24 -10.07 7.80
CA ILE A 44 0.96 -10.78 7.63
C ILE A 44 1.10 -12.24 8.09
N SER A 45 2.16 -12.95 7.68
CA SER A 45 2.40 -14.34 8.06
C SER A 45 2.52 -14.53 9.57
N LYS A 46 2.96 -13.50 10.31
CA LYS A 46 3.10 -13.53 11.78
C LYS A 46 1.81 -13.13 12.49
N ALA A 47 0.99 -12.26 11.92
CA ALA A 47 -0.27 -11.83 12.52
C ALA A 47 -1.41 -12.85 12.30
N VAL A 48 -1.47 -13.49 11.15
CA VAL A 48 -2.56 -14.39 10.73
C VAL A 48 -2.85 -15.54 11.70
N PRO A 49 -1.87 -16.26 12.28
CA PRO A 49 -2.19 -17.35 13.23
C PRO A 49 -3.04 -16.90 14.43
N TYR A 50 -2.74 -15.73 14.98
CA TYR A 50 -3.52 -15.17 16.09
C TYR A 50 -4.91 -14.72 15.61
N MET A 51 -5.01 -14.00 14.49
CA MET A 51 -6.28 -13.58 13.89
C MET A 51 -7.19 -14.79 13.61
N LYS A 52 -6.64 -15.88 13.05
CA LYS A 52 -7.37 -17.14 12.82
C LYS A 52 -7.92 -17.74 14.13
N SER A 53 -7.13 -17.74 15.19
CA SER A 53 -7.56 -18.27 16.50
C SER A 53 -8.74 -17.48 17.08
N LYS A 54 -8.79 -16.17 16.82
CA LYS A 54 -9.86 -15.26 17.24
C LYS A 54 -11.06 -15.24 16.31
N LYS A 55 -10.92 -15.78 15.09
CA LYS A 55 -11.90 -15.65 14.00
C LYS A 55 -12.24 -14.19 13.70
N TRP A 56 -11.24 -13.33 13.79
CA TRP A 56 -11.37 -11.91 13.51
C TRP A 56 -10.00 -11.30 13.20
N GLY A 57 -9.94 -10.44 12.21
CA GLY A 57 -8.73 -9.67 11.86
C GLY A 57 -8.98 -8.66 10.76
N ARG A 58 -8.13 -7.63 10.71
CA ARG A 58 -8.17 -6.60 9.67
C ARG A 58 -6.74 -6.34 9.18
N ILE A 59 -6.53 -6.50 7.89
CA ILE A 59 -5.23 -6.28 7.23
C ILE A 59 -5.41 -5.22 6.15
N ILE A 60 -4.67 -4.13 6.27
CA ILE A 60 -4.69 -3.03 5.31
C ILE A 60 -3.28 -2.85 4.76
N ASN A 61 -3.13 -2.93 3.46
CA ASN A 61 -1.90 -2.61 2.75
C ASN A 61 -2.00 -1.20 2.14
N ILE A 62 -1.00 -0.36 2.35
CA ILE A 62 -0.92 0.92 1.65
C ILE A 62 -0.16 0.71 0.34
N GLY A 63 -0.95 0.65 -0.73
CA GLY A 63 -0.49 0.56 -2.10
C GLY A 63 -0.06 1.92 -2.68
N SER A 64 -0.32 2.10 -3.95
CA SER A 64 -0.15 3.36 -4.69
C SER A 64 -0.94 3.32 -6.00
N ILE A 65 -1.35 4.49 -6.49
CA ILE A 65 -1.88 4.61 -7.85
C ILE A 65 -0.82 4.20 -8.90
N SER A 66 0.47 4.38 -8.62
CA SER A 66 1.57 3.93 -9.47
C SER A 66 1.59 2.40 -9.64
N GLY A 67 1.09 1.65 -8.64
CA GLY A 67 0.90 0.20 -8.76
C GLY A 67 -0.30 -0.19 -9.63
N VAL A 68 -1.24 0.72 -9.90
CA VAL A 68 -2.43 0.50 -10.74
C VAL A 68 -2.15 0.86 -12.20
N MET A 69 -1.56 2.05 -12.43
CA MET A 69 -1.36 2.60 -13.78
C MET A 69 0.07 2.42 -14.30
N GLY A 70 1.04 2.17 -13.41
CA GLY A 70 2.45 2.29 -13.71
C GLY A 70 2.93 3.74 -13.65
N GLU A 71 4.23 3.92 -13.46
CA GLU A 71 4.88 5.22 -13.43
C GLU A 71 6.25 5.11 -14.11
N ALA A 72 6.52 5.98 -15.10
CA ALA A 72 7.79 6.01 -15.80
C ALA A 72 8.93 6.30 -14.80
N ASN A 73 10.08 5.66 -14.97
CA ASN A 73 11.24 5.72 -14.08
C ASN A 73 10.98 5.27 -12.62
N ALA A 74 9.80 4.72 -12.32
CA ALA A 74 9.47 4.12 -11.02
C ALA A 74 8.99 2.67 -11.18
N SER A 75 9.55 1.92 -12.13
CA SER A 75 9.11 0.57 -12.49
C SER A 75 9.16 -0.42 -11.31
N LEU A 76 10.22 -0.37 -10.50
CA LEU A 76 10.36 -1.22 -9.33
C LEU A 76 9.32 -0.87 -8.24
N TYR A 77 9.14 0.41 -7.96
CA TYR A 77 8.12 0.87 -7.02
C TYR A 77 6.72 0.42 -7.47
N SER A 78 6.38 0.69 -8.74
CA SER A 78 5.12 0.28 -9.35
C SER A 78 4.91 -1.24 -9.26
N ALA A 79 5.94 -2.04 -9.55
CA ALA A 79 5.89 -3.49 -9.46
C ALA A 79 5.63 -3.99 -8.04
N THR A 80 6.33 -3.44 -7.02
CA THR A 80 6.14 -3.84 -5.63
C THR A 80 4.75 -3.47 -5.12
N LYS A 81 4.25 -2.28 -5.45
CA LYS A 81 2.90 -1.84 -5.07
C LYS A 81 1.81 -2.62 -5.81
N SER A 82 2.01 -2.97 -7.08
CA SER A 82 1.12 -3.86 -7.83
C SER A 82 1.10 -5.29 -7.26
N GLY A 83 2.25 -5.80 -6.83
CA GLY A 83 2.37 -7.11 -6.18
C GLY A 83 1.50 -7.23 -4.92
N LEU A 84 1.35 -6.16 -4.14
CA LEU A 84 0.46 -6.11 -2.98
C LEU A 84 -1.02 -6.33 -3.36
N PHE A 85 -1.46 -5.93 -4.56
CA PHE A 85 -2.85 -6.16 -5.00
C PHE A 85 -3.11 -7.64 -5.24
N GLY A 86 -2.15 -8.33 -5.90
CA GLY A 86 -2.24 -9.77 -6.10
C GLY A 86 -2.27 -10.52 -4.77
N ALA A 87 -1.36 -10.17 -3.87
CA ALA A 87 -1.31 -10.75 -2.52
C ALA A 87 -2.60 -10.47 -1.73
N THR A 88 -3.12 -9.23 -1.78
CA THR A 88 -4.38 -8.85 -1.11
C THR A 88 -5.55 -9.71 -1.57
N LYS A 89 -5.71 -9.92 -2.88
CA LYS A 89 -6.78 -10.75 -3.44
C LYS A 89 -6.67 -12.22 -3.01
N ALA A 90 -5.47 -12.78 -3.08
CA ALA A 90 -5.21 -14.16 -2.69
C ALA A 90 -5.48 -14.38 -1.19
N LEU A 91 -4.95 -13.51 -0.34
CA LEU A 91 -5.14 -13.56 1.11
C LEU A 91 -6.58 -13.32 1.53
N ALA A 92 -7.33 -12.46 0.81
CA ALA A 92 -8.75 -12.27 1.06
C ALA A 92 -9.55 -13.57 0.86
N LEU A 93 -9.25 -14.34 -0.18
CA LEU A 93 -9.87 -15.65 -0.42
C LEU A 93 -9.45 -16.67 0.64
N GLU A 94 -8.16 -16.72 0.99
CA GLU A 94 -7.60 -17.66 1.96
C GLU A 94 -8.14 -17.44 3.39
N LEU A 95 -8.40 -16.17 3.76
CA LEU A 95 -8.64 -15.79 5.15
C LEU A 95 -10.11 -15.46 5.46
N ALA A 96 -10.98 -15.39 4.45
CA ALA A 96 -12.38 -14.99 4.60
C ALA A 96 -13.15 -15.89 5.58
N GLU A 97 -12.96 -17.20 5.53
CA GLU A 97 -13.64 -18.15 6.43
C GLU A 97 -13.32 -17.94 7.92
N PHE A 98 -12.21 -17.25 8.22
CA PHE A 98 -11.80 -16.92 9.58
C PHE A 98 -12.26 -15.52 10.02
N GLY A 99 -13.13 -14.85 9.24
CA GLY A 99 -13.59 -13.49 9.56
C GLY A 99 -12.51 -12.40 9.44
N ILE A 100 -11.45 -12.69 8.69
CA ILE A 100 -10.33 -11.77 8.44
C ILE A 100 -10.53 -11.08 7.10
N THR A 101 -10.47 -9.75 7.07
CA THR A 101 -10.49 -8.99 5.82
C THR A 101 -9.11 -8.48 5.44
N VAL A 102 -8.82 -8.48 4.14
CA VAL A 102 -7.55 -7.98 3.59
C VAL A 102 -7.86 -7.01 2.46
N ASN A 103 -7.44 -5.77 2.58
CA ASN A 103 -7.69 -4.74 1.57
C ASN A 103 -6.44 -3.90 1.31
N THR A 104 -6.39 -3.26 0.15
CA THR A 104 -5.36 -2.28 -0.22
C THR A 104 -6.01 -0.92 -0.44
N ILE A 105 -5.37 0.13 0.04
CA ILE A 105 -5.67 1.52 -0.30
C ILE A 105 -4.57 2.00 -1.23
N ASN A 106 -4.93 2.60 -2.35
CA ASN A 106 -4.00 3.13 -3.36
C ASN A 106 -4.12 4.65 -3.39
N PRO A 107 -3.33 5.37 -2.58
CA PRO A 107 -3.29 6.81 -2.69
C PRO A 107 -2.71 7.25 -4.02
N GLY A 108 -3.18 8.37 -4.54
CA GLY A 108 -2.51 9.17 -5.55
C GLY A 108 -1.39 10.02 -4.90
N TRP A 109 -1.26 11.25 -5.35
CA TRP A 109 -0.32 12.21 -4.75
C TRP A 109 -0.80 12.62 -3.36
N VAL A 110 0.05 12.41 -2.37
CA VAL A 110 -0.23 12.70 -0.95
C VAL A 110 0.66 13.83 -0.48
N ASP A 111 0.09 14.76 0.29
CA ASP A 111 0.85 15.88 0.85
C ASP A 111 1.73 15.42 2.02
N THR A 112 2.87 14.82 1.67
CA THR A 112 3.88 14.27 2.58
C THR A 112 5.28 14.58 2.07
N GLU A 113 6.29 14.39 2.91
CA GLU A 113 7.69 14.52 2.51
C GLU A 113 8.01 13.61 1.31
N MET A 114 7.60 12.35 1.33
CA MET A 114 7.79 11.43 0.19
C MET A 114 7.13 11.96 -1.10
N GLY A 115 5.92 12.49 -1.03
CA GLY A 115 5.23 13.06 -2.19
C GLY A 115 5.96 14.26 -2.76
N ASN A 116 6.51 15.12 -1.91
CA ASN A 116 7.29 16.29 -2.35
C ASN A 116 8.61 15.86 -2.99
N THR A 117 9.36 14.93 -2.37
CA THR A 117 10.60 14.37 -2.94
C THR A 117 10.35 13.69 -4.28
N SER A 118 9.26 12.92 -4.41
CA SER A 118 8.91 12.26 -5.67
C SER A 118 8.61 13.26 -6.79
N ALA A 119 8.03 14.41 -6.46
CA ALA A 119 7.81 15.48 -7.42
C ALA A 119 9.13 16.11 -7.89
N GLU A 120 10.05 16.37 -6.95
CA GLU A 120 11.38 16.91 -7.24
C GLU A 120 12.22 15.96 -8.09
N ASP A 121 12.23 14.65 -7.77
CA ASP A 121 12.92 13.61 -8.55
C ASP A 121 12.37 13.49 -9.98
N GLY A 122 11.06 13.67 -10.15
CA GLY A 122 10.40 13.67 -11.45
C GLY A 122 10.53 14.99 -12.23
N GLU A 123 11.20 16.00 -11.69
CA GLU A 123 11.34 17.35 -12.27
C GLU A 123 9.97 18.05 -12.49
N PHE A 124 8.96 17.72 -11.67
CA PHE A 124 7.64 18.34 -11.71
C PHE A 124 7.45 19.34 -10.57
N THR A 125 6.88 20.46 -10.90
CA THR A 125 6.38 21.40 -9.88
C THR A 125 5.06 20.87 -9.28
N LYS A 126 4.78 21.26 -8.03
CA LYS A 126 3.52 20.90 -7.38
C LYS A 126 2.30 21.34 -8.19
N ASP A 127 2.36 22.50 -8.83
CA ASP A 127 1.27 23.04 -9.65
C ASP A 127 1.01 22.18 -10.90
N GLU A 128 2.06 21.75 -11.60
CA GLU A 128 1.95 20.85 -12.75
C GLU A 128 1.31 19.51 -12.36
N ILE A 129 1.70 18.96 -11.21
CA ILE A 129 1.09 17.73 -10.68
C ILE A 129 -0.39 17.95 -10.38
N VAL A 130 -0.74 19.04 -9.70
CA VAL A 130 -2.12 19.39 -9.37
C VAL A 130 -2.97 19.54 -10.62
N GLU A 131 -2.42 20.10 -11.71
CA GLU A 131 -3.12 20.21 -12.99
C GLU A 131 -3.45 18.85 -13.62
N CYS A 132 -2.67 17.81 -13.32
CA CYS A 132 -2.92 16.45 -13.81
C CYS A 132 -3.90 15.66 -12.90
N ILE A 133 -4.11 16.09 -11.65
CA ILE A 133 -5.02 15.42 -10.72
C ILE A 133 -6.47 15.87 -11.01
N PRO A 134 -7.42 14.93 -11.21
CA PRO A 134 -8.82 15.31 -11.49
C PRO A 134 -9.45 16.21 -10.41
N GLN A 135 -9.15 15.95 -9.12
CA GLN A 135 -9.62 16.78 -8.00
C GLN A 135 -8.84 18.08 -7.79
N ARG A 136 -7.78 18.33 -8.58
CA ARG A 136 -6.95 19.54 -8.51
C ARG A 136 -6.34 19.79 -7.13
N ARG A 137 -6.03 18.74 -6.41
CA ARG A 137 -5.39 18.80 -5.08
C ARG A 137 -4.69 17.50 -4.76
N PHE A 138 -3.74 17.53 -3.84
CA PHE A 138 -3.18 16.34 -3.21
C PHE A 138 -4.18 15.75 -2.21
N VAL A 139 -4.10 14.44 -2.01
CA VAL A 139 -4.79 13.73 -0.92
C VAL A 139 -4.10 14.05 0.40
N SER A 140 -4.86 14.28 1.46
CA SER A 140 -4.28 14.44 2.78
C SER A 140 -4.05 13.07 3.47
N PRO A 141 -3.04 12.96 4.36
CA PRO A 141 -2.88 11.77 5.19
C PRO A 141 -4.13 11.41 6.00
N ASP A 142 -4.91 12.40 6.42
CA ASP A 142 -6.16 12.19 7.18
C ASP A 142 -7.25 11.50 6.34
N GLU A 143 -7.31 11.75 5.04
CA GLU A 143 -8.24 11.06 4.15
C GLU A 143 -7.89 9.56 4.03
N ILE A 144 -6.59 9.24 3.97
CA ILE A 144 -6.10 7.85 3.98
C ILE A 144 -6.44 7.20 5.32
N ALA A 145 -6.18 7.87 6.43
CA ALA A 145 -6.51 7.40 7.78
C ALA A 145 -8.03 7.20 7.95
N GLY A 146 -8.85 8.08 7.37
CA GLY A 146 -10.30 7.94 7.33
C GLY A 146 -10.75 6.66 6.61
N MET A 147 -10.12 6.33 5.47
CA MET A 147 -10.40 5.08 4.75
C MET A 147 -9.91 3.85 5.55
N VAL A 148 -8.74 3.91 6.18
CA VAL A 148 -8.27 2.84 7.08
C VAL A 148 -9.29 2.64 8.19
N LYS A 149 -9.75 3.71 8.86
CA LYS A 149 -10.75 3.66 9.93
C LYS A 149 -12.05 2.99 9.48
N TYR A 150 -12.51 3.28 8.28
CA TYR A 150 -13.68 2.60 7.71
C TYR A 150 -13.41 1.11 7.49
N LEU A 151 -12.32 0.75 6.81
CA LEU A 151 -12.02 -0.64 6.44
C LEU A 151 -11.76 -1.56 7.64
N ILE A 152 -11.34 -1.04 8.79
CA ILE A 152 -11.16 -1.81 10.03
C ILE A 152 -12.43 -1.89 10.88
N SER A 153 -13.48 -1.15 10.55
CA SER A 153 -14.73 -1.13 11.30
C SER A 153 -15.62 -2.35 10.98
N GLU A 154 -16.64 -2.57 11.81
CA GLU A 154 -17.65 -3.60 11.57
C GLU A 154 -18.54 -3.28 10.35
N ASP A 155 -18.69 -2.02 9.97
CA ASP A 155 -19.44 -1.61 8.79
C ASP A 155 -18.80 -2.12 7.49
N ALA A 156 -17.49 -2.35 7.52
CA ALA A 156 -16.71 -2.87 6.40
C ALA A 156 -16.45 -4.39 6.46
N LYS A 157 -17.13 -5.15 7.34
CA LYS A 157 -16.89 -6.59 7.50
C LYS A 157 -17.09 -7.44 6.23
N GLY A 158 -17.86 -6.95 5.28
CA GLY A 158 -18.06 -7.57 3.97
C GLY A 158 -17.08 -7.06 2.89
N VAL A 159 -16.21 -6.10 3.20
CA VAL A 159 -15.25 -5.52 2.27
C VAL A 159 -13.92 -6.25 2.41
N THR A 160 -13.59 -7.12 1.46
CA THR A 160 -12.31 -7.84 1.43
C THR A 160 -11.84 -8.04 -0.02
N GLY A 161 -10.54 -8.14 -0.23
CA GLY A 161 -9.92 -8.30 -1.55
C GLY A 161 -9.98 -7.05 -2.43
N GLN A 162 -10.33 -5.90 -1.86
CA GLN A 162 -10.47 -4.66 -2.61
C GLN A 162 -9.16 -3.87 -2.67
N ALA A 163 -9.00 -3.17 -3.80
CA ALA A 163 -7.95 -2.17 -4.02
C ALA A 163 -8.66 -0.83 -4.28
N VAL A 164 -8.71 0.01 -3.26
CA VAL A 164 -9.47 1.28 -3.28
C VAL A 164 -8.55 2.43 -3.66
N ASN A 165 -8.83 3.08 -4.77
CA ASN A 165 -8.09 4.26 -5.19
C ASN A 165 -8.60 5.51 -4.45
N LEU A 166 -7.65 6.31 -3.98
CA LEU A 166 -7.86 7.59 -3.30
C LEU A 166 -7.02 8.65 -4.04
N CYS A 167 -7.62 9.34 -5.00
CA CYS A 167 -6.93 10.33 -5.86
C CYS A 167 -7.89 11.37 -6.44
#